data_65b9cc376a2a875ebcff83b63e9a15e6
#
_entry.id   65b9cc376a2a875ebcff83b63e9a15e6
#
_cell.length_a   1.000
_cell.length_b   1.000
_cell.length_c   1.000
_cell.angle_alpha   90.00
_cell.angle_beta   90.00
_cell.angle_gamma   90.00
#
_symmetry.space_group_name_H-M   'P 1'
#
loop_
_entity.id
_entity.type
_entity.pdbx_description
1 polymer ?
#
loop_
_entity_poly.entity_id
_entity_poly.type
_entity_poly.pdbx_seq_one_letter_code
_entity_poly.pdbx_strand_id
1 'polypeptide(L)'
;MKRLYGWMGMAVLVAGCSSPAPAPASAPATAAPAAQPYATLAQVMRGIPFPNSNIIFDTQSLDPDAQKDKKPGEAPAGASAQYNSVYGGWQAVENAALALEETANLITIPGRMCENGKPVPLNDEAYKKAVAGLVEAGKVAYKAAQSKNLDAMLEAGGTVTDACAACHEKYRDTKDTKDRCTPGGAPESAK
;
A
#
# COMPACT_ATOMS: atom_id res chain seq x y z
N MET A 1 83.60 -22.54 18.75
CA MET A 1 83.99 -21.75 19.97
C MET A 1 83.27 -20.41 19.89
N LYS A 2 82.40 -20.10 20.82
CA LYS A 2 82.02 -18.89 21.51
C LYS A 2 80.56 -18.97 21.89
N ARG A 3 80.35 -19.14 23.18
CA ARG A 3 79.05 -19.02 23.90
C ARG A 3 78.72 -17.57 24.02
N LEU A 4 77.44 -17.22 23.86
CA LEU A 4 76.84 -15.96 24.34
C LEU A 4 75.52 -16.27 25.02
N TYR A 5 75.41 -15.85 26.23
CA TYR A 5 74.33 -15.98 27.19
C TYR A 5 73.16 -15.02 26.81
N GLY A 6 71.93 -15.56 26.77
CA GLY A 6 70.73 -14.74 26.60
C GLY A 6 70.18 -14.34 27.95
N TRP A 7 69.71 -13.12 28.01
CA TRP A 7 69.02 -12.57 29.15
C TRP A 7 67.47 -12.76 28.95
N MET A 8 66.91 -13.37 29.97
CA MET A 8 65.50 -13.63 30.09
C MET A 8 64.82 -12.40 30.73
N GLY A 9 64.19 -11.58 29.93
CA GLY A 9 63.38 -10.42 30.37
C GLY A 9 61.98 -10.86 30.68
N MET A 10 61.57 -10.81 31.94
CA MET A 10 60.23 -11.12 32.43
C MET A 10 59.36 -9.86 32.27
N ALA A 11 58.49 -9.84 31.27
CA ALA A 11 57.50 -8.78 31.08
C ALA A 11 56.29 -9.03 31.98
N VAL A 12 56.06 -8.17 32.96
CA VAL A 12 54.86 -8.12 33.80
C VAL A 12 53.76 -7.44 33.02
N LEU A 13 52.76 -8.18 32.56
CA LEU A 13 51.53 -7.64 32.00
C LEU A 13 50.62 -7.19 33.12
N VAL A 14 50.48 -5.88 33.31
CA VAL A 14 49.46 -5.28 34.15
C VAL A 14 48.15 -5.21 33.35
N ALA A 15 47.24 -6.12 33.64
CA ALA A 15 45.88 -6.09 33.10
C ALA A 15 45.09 -4.96 33.78
N GLY A 16 45.04 -3.80 33.12
CA GLY A 16 44.14 -2.70 33.51
C GLY A 16 42.69 -3.05 33.15
N CYS A 17 41.86 -3.33 34.15
CA CYS A 17 40.40 -3.38 33.96
C CYS A 17 39.87 -1.99 33.63
N SER A 18 39.75 -1.66 32.35
CA SER A 18 39.00 -0.49 31.91
C SER A 18 37.50 -0.83 31.94
N SER A 19 36.76 -0.33 32.91
CA SER A 19 35.31 -0.38 32.91
C SER A 19 34.79 0.38 31.67
N PRO A 20 33.90 -0.20 30.87
CA PRO A 20 33.31 0.52 29.76
C PRO A 20 32.52 1.74 30.28
N ALA A 21 32.77 2.90 29.69
CA ALA A 21 32.01 4.11 29.98
C ALA A 21 30.52 3.86 29.68
N PRO A 22 29.59 4.38 30.51
CA PRO A 22 28.17 4.24 30.22
C PRO A 22 27.88 4.88 28.88
N ALA A 23 27.16 4.14 28.02
CA ALA A 23 26.70 4.63 26.73
C ALA A 23 25.87 5.90 26.93
N PRO A 24 26.05 6.94 26.10
CA PRO A 24 25.24 8.15 26.21
C PRO A 24 23.75 7.77 26.09
N ALA A 25 22.95 8.24 27.06
CA ALA A 25 21.52 8.04 27.04
C ALA A 25 20.95 8.55 25.71
N SER A 26 20.28 7.70 24.96
CA SER A 26 19.62 8.06 23.71
C SER A 26 18.67 9.23 24.01
N ALA A 27 18.84 10.35 23.32
CA ALA A 27 17.89 11.44 23.40
C ALA A 27 16.48 10.91 23.05
N PRO A 28 15.42 11.35 23.74
CA PRO A 28 14.06 10.92 23.42
C PRO A 28 13.79 11.22 21.94
N ALA A 29 13.44 10.19 21.19
CA ALA A 29 13.06 10.34 19.79
C ALA A 29 11.85 11.28 19.73
N THR A 30 12.00 12.43 19.09
CA THR A 30 10.89 13.35 18.80
C THR A 30 9.87 12.55 18.01
N ALA A 31 8.65 12.39 18.55
CA ALA A 31 7.57 11.70 17.85
C ALA A 31 7.36 12.35 16.48
N ALA A 32 7.33 11.54 15.42
CA ALA A 32 7.03 12.04 14.09
C ALA A 32 5.66 12.77 14.12
N PRO A 33 5.51 13.88 13.38
CA PRO A 33 4.23 14.56 13.32
C PRO A 33 3.13 13.60 12.83
N ALA A 34 1.97 13.66 13.47
CA ALA A 34 0.83 12.82 13.09
C ALA A 34 0.45 13.10 11.63
N ALA A 35 0.12 12.03 10.90
CA ALA A 35 -0.33 12.14 9.51
C ALA A 35 -1.57 13.05 9.42
N GLN A 36 -1.57 13.99 8.48
CA GLN A 36 -2.66 14.94 8.26
C GLN A 36 -3.37 14.64 6.94
N PRO A 37 -4.70 14.64 6.89
CA PRO A 37 -5.43 14.46 5.64
C PRO A 37 -5.45 15.76 4.83
N TYR A 38 -4.97 15.72 3.58
CA TYR A 38 -4.99 16.87 2.66
C TYR A 38 -6.20 16.88 1.72
N ALA A 39 -6.89 15.75 1.59
CA ALA A 39 -7.97 15.55 0.63
C ALA A 39 -9.15 14.87 1.30
N THR A 40 -10.35 15.04 0.74
CA THR A 40 -11.53 14.25 1.14
C THR A 40 -11.36 12.78 0.75
N LEU A 41 -12.14 11.88 1.38
CA LEU A 41 -12.17 10.47 1.01
C LEU A 41 -12.45 10.28 -0.50
N ALA A 42 -13.42 11.01 -1.03
CA ALA A 42 -13.77 10.92 -2.46
C ALA A 42 -12.63 11.38 -3.38
N GLN A 43 -11.86 12.39 -2.99
CA GLN A 43 -10.69 12.82 -3.76
C GLN A 43 -9.58 11.76 -3.74
N VAL A 44 -9.33 11.13 -2.59
CA VAL A 44 -8.38 10.00 -2.51
C VAL A 44 -8.85 8.86 -3.40
N MET A 45 -10.15 8.49 -3.34
CA MET A 45 -10.71 7.42 -4.17
C MET A 45 -10.54 7.69 -5.66
N ARG A 46 -10.80 8.92 -6.12
CA ARG A 46 -10.63 9.31 -7.53
C ARG A 46 -9.17 9.37 -7.97
N GLY A 47 -8.28 9.80 -7.07
CA GLY A 47 -6.88 10.04 -7.42
C GLY A 47 -5.98 8.83 -7.32
N ILE A 48 -6.34 7.83 -6.51
CA ILE A 48 -5.47 6.67 -6.26
C ILE A 48 -6.19 5.35 -6.57
N PRO A 49 -7.23 4.90 -5.85
CA PRO A 49 -7.84 3.60 -6.15
C PRO A 49 -8.43 3.51 -7.55
N PHE A 50 -9.12 4.55 -8.02
CA PHE A 50 -9.80 4.49 -9.32
C PHE A 50 -8.84 4.22 -10.49
N PRO A 51 -7.75 4.98 -10.72
CA PRO A 51 -6.84 4.68 -11.81
C PRO A 51 -6.12 3.33 -11.62
N ASN A 52 -5.75 2.97 -10.39
CA ASN A 52 -5.01 1.74 -10.13
C ASN A 52 -5.89 0.49 -10.23
N SER A 53 -7.15 0.54 -9.78
CA SER A 53 -8.08 -0.58 -10.00
C SER A 53 -8.34 -0.83 -11.49
N ASN A 54 -8.43 0.22 -12.30
CA ASN A 54 -8.59 0.07 -13.74
C ASN A 54 -7.36 -0.59 -14.41
N ILE A 55 -6.15 -0.30 -13.94
CA ILE A 55 -4.94 -1.02 -14.43
C ILE A 55 -5.04 -2.53 -14.17
N ILE A 56 -5.55 -2.92 -12.99
CA ILE A 56 -5.79 -4.32 -12.65
C ILE A 56 -6.89 -4.91 -13.54
N PHE A 57 -8.00 -4.20 -13.72
CA PHE A 57 -9.14 -4.69 -14.53
C PHE A 57 -8.81 -4.76 -16.02
N ASP A 58 -7.92 -3.91 -16.52
CA ASP A 58 -7.45 -3.97 -17.92
C ASP A 58 -6.83 -5.34 -18.25
N THR A 59 -6.29 -6.07 -17.28
CA THR A 59 -5.72 -7.42 -17.51
C THR A 59 -6.75 -8.45 -17.98
N GLN A 60 -8.04 -8.16 -17.85
CA GLN A 60 -9.12 -9.00 -18.39
C GLN A 60 -9.16 -9.01 -19.92
N SER A 61 -8.63 -7.99 -20.56
CA SER A 61 -8.66 -7.82 -22.02
C SER A 61 -7.30 -7.47 -22.63
N LEU A 62 -6.35 -7.09 -21.82
CA LEU A 62 -5.02 -6.61 -22.23
C LEU A 62 -3.95 -7.44 -21.54
N ASP A 63 -3.25 -8.29 -22.29
CA ASP A 63 -2.11 -9.02 -21.76
C ASP A 63 -0.97 -8.04 -21.40
N PRO A 64 -0.52 -8.00 -20.14
CA PRO A 64 0.57 -7.12 -19.71
C PRO A 64 1.89 -7.37 -20.45
N ASP A 65 2.20 -8.61 -20.83
CA ASP A 65 3.41 -8.93 -21.60
C ASP A 65 3.33 -8.36 -23.03
N ALA A 66 2.15 -8.38 -23.65
CA ALA A 66 1.95 -7.78 -24.97
C ALA A 66 2.01 -6.25 -24.96
N GLN A 67 1.90 -5.62 -23.79
CA GLN A 67 1.94 -4.16 -23.62
C GLN A 67 3.35 -3.61 -23.38
N LYS A 68 4.28 -4.45 -22.93
CA LYS A 68 5.61 -4.06 -22.45
C LYS A 68 6.45 -3.31 -23.49
N ASP A 69 6.36 -3.72 -24.74
CA ASP A 69 7.22 -3.22 -25.83
C ASP A 69 6.50 -2.24 -26.75
N LYS A 70 5.27 -1.86 -26.46
CA LYS A 70 4.50 -0.93 -27.28
C LYS A 70 4.88 0.51 -26.98
N LYS A 71 5.07 1.28 -28.04
CA LYS A 71 5.30 2.74 -27.93
C LYS A 71 4.02 3.45 -27.46
N PRO A 72 4.16 4.62 -26.79
CA PRO A 72 3.01 5.45 -26.46
C PRO A 72 2.18 5.72 -27.74
N GLY A 73 0.87 5.44 -27.67
CA GLY A 73 -0.06 5.58 -28.80
C GLY A 73 -0.25 4.33 -29.66
N GLU A 74 0.57 3.28 -29.50
CA GLU A 74 0.42 1.99 -30.19
C GLU A 74 -0.31 0.94 -29.34
N ALA A 75 -0.46 1.20 -28.05
CA ALA A 75 -1.16 0.30 -27.14
C ALA A 75 -2.67 0.47 -27.28
N PRO A 76 -3.48 -0.61 -27.01
CA PRO A 76 -4.91 -0.46 -26.83
C PRO A 76 -5.20 0.63 -25.79
N ALA A 77 -6.33 1.32 -25.94
CA ALA A 77 -6.74 2.38 -25.03
C ALA A 77 -7.17 1.77 -23.68
N GLY A 78 -6.24 1.61 -22.76
CA GLY A 78 -6.48 1.19 -21.38
C GLY A 78 -5.84 2.18 -20.40
N ALA A 79 -6.19 2.10 -19.12
CA ALA A 79 -5.65 2.99 -18.09
C ALA A 79 -4.13 2.87 -17.95
N SER A 80 -3.56 1.69 -18.21
CA SER A 80 -2.13 1.42 -18.18
C SER A 80 -1.37 1.93 -19.41
N ALA A 81 -2.04 2.18 -20.54
CA ALA A 81 -1.42 2.52 -21.81
C ALA A 81 -0.58 3.80 -21.74
N GLN A 82 -1.00 4.78 -20.93
CA GLN A 82 -0.32 6.06 -20.78
C GLN A 82 1.08 5.96 -20.14
N TYR A 83 1.35 4.92 -19.38
CA TYR A 83 2.57 4.75 -18.57
C TYR A 83 3.47 3.62 -19.06
N ASN A 84 3.09 2.94 -20.13
CA ASN A 84 3.81 1.76 -20.64
C ASN A 84 5.26 2.03 -21.05
N SER A 85 5.63 3.27 -21.31
CA SER A 85 7.00 3.63 -21.69
C SER A 85 7.98 3.68 -20.52
N VAL A 86 7.46 3.73 -19.26
CA VAL A 86 8.29 3.86 -18.05
C VAL A 86 8.11 2.65 -17.13
N TYR A 87 6.87 2.33 -16.78
CA TYR A 87 6.52 1.24 -15.86
C TYR A 87 5.40 0.38 -16.46
N GLY A 88 5.61 -0.13 -17.68
CA GLY A 88 4.61 -0.88 -18.41
C GLY A 88 4.51 -2.36 -18.03
N GLY A 89 3.55 -3.02 -18.63
CA GLY A 89 3.36 -4.47 -18.47
C GLY A 89 3.05 -4.87 -17.03
N TRP A 90 3.58 -5.99 -16.60
CA TRP A 90 3.37 -6.53 -15.25
C TRP A 90 3.82 -5.58 -14.14
N GLN A 91 4.85 -4.76 -14.38
CA GLN A 91 5.29 -3.76 -13.39
C GLN A 91 4.21 -2.71 -13.11
N ALA A 92 3.45 -2.30 -14.11
CA ALA A 92 2.31 -1.40 -13.90
C ALA A 92 1.22 -2.06 -13.04
N VAL A 93 0.94 -3.35 -13.27
CA VAL A 93 -0.03 -4.12 -12.49
C VAL A 93 0.44 -4.31 -11.05
N GLU A 94 1.71 -4.63 -10.83
CA GLU A 94 2.31 -4.72 -9.49
C GLU A 94 2.19 -3.38 -8.74
N ASN A 95 2.57 -2.27 -9.38
CA ASN A 95 2.47 -0.94 -8.77
C ASN A 95 1.02 -0.55 -8.45
N ALA A 96 0.09 -0.91 -9.33
CA ALA A 96 -1.33 -0.67 -9.12
C ALA A 96 -1.88 -1.45 -7.90
N ALA A 97 -1.50 -2.71 -7.75
CA ALA A 97 -1.89 -3.53 -6.61
C ALA A 97 -1.35 -2.97 -5.28
N LEU A 98 -0.07 -2.56 -5.25
CA LEU A 98 0.53 -1.88 -4.10
C LEU A 98 -0.17 -0.56 -3.77
N ALA A 99 -0.55 0.23 -4.77
CA ALA A 99 -1.29 1.47 -4.55
C ALA A 99 -2.67 1.24 -3.91
N LEU A 100 -3.35 0.13 -4.23
CA LEU A 100 -4.59 -0.25 -3.56
C LEU A 100 -4.34 -0.65 -2.09
N GLU A 101 -3.29 -1.42 -1.81
CA GLU A 101 -2.92 -1.81 -0.46
C GLU A 101 -2.57 -0.58 0.40
N GLU A 102 -1.72 0.31 -0.11
CA GLU A 102 -1.32 1.54 0.58
C GLU A 102 -2.47 2.53 0.77
N THR A 103 -3.49 2.49 -0.09
CA THR A 103 -4.69 3.32 0.06
C THR A 103 -5.37 3.11 1.39
N ALA A 104 -5.32 1.91 1.97
CA ALA A 104 -5.89 1.62 3.29
C ALA A 104 -5.33 2.54 4.38
N ASN A 105 -4.03 2.82 4.34
CA ASN A 105 -3.37 3.76 5.25
C ASN A 105 -3.89 5.19 5.05
N LEU A 106 -4.09 5.59 3.80
CA LEU A 106 -4.55 6.93 3.47
C LEU A 106 -5.99 7.18 3.92
N ILE A 107 -6.90 6.23 3.67
CA ILE A 107 -8.33 6.39 3.97
C ILE A 107 -8.65 6.28 5.45
N THR A 108 -7.70 5.87 6.27
CA THR A 108 -7.83 5.75 7.74
C THR A 108 -7.16 6.87 8.52
N ILE A 109 -6.57 7.88 7.84
CA ILE A 109 -5.97 9.03 8.54
C ILE A 109 -7.05 9.77 9.35
N PRO A 110 -6.85 9.93 10.67
CA PRO A 110 -7.79 10.66 11.53
C PRO A 110 -8.05 12.10 11.03
N GLY A 111 -9.29 12.54 11.14
CA GLY A 111 -9.69 13.88 10.67
C GLY A 111 -10.01 13.96 9.18
N ARG A 112 -9.89 12.86 8.43
CA ARG A 112 -10.34 12.84 7.02
C ARG A 112 -11.85 13.01 6.93
N MET A 113 -12.28 13.86 6.00
CA MET A 113 -13.69 14.14 5.74
C MET A 113 -14.16 13.45 4.46
N CYS A 114 -15.42 13.10 4.44
CA CYS A 114 -16.13 12.70 3.23
C CYS A 114 -16.53 13.93 2.40
N GLU A 115 -16.93 13.72 1.14
CA GLU A 115 -17.29 14.82 0.22
C GLU A 115 -18.46 15.66 0.71
N ASN A 116 -19.37 15.07 1.49
CA ASN A 116 -20.53 15.75 2.08
C ASN A 116 -20.23 16.43 3.44
N GLY A 117 -18.98 16.53 3.83
CA GLY A 117 -18.55 17.17 5.08
C GLY A 117 -18.70 16.31 6.34
N LYS A 118 -19.15 15.06 6.23
CA LYS A 118 -19.15 14.13 7.38
C LYS A 118 -17.74 13.57 7.62
N PRO A 119 -17.37 13.25 8.86
CA PRO A 119 -16.12 12.55 9.13
C PRO A 119 -16.18 11.13 8.55
N VAL A 120 -15.03 10.61 8.09
CA VAL A 120 -14.90 9.20 7.73
C VAL A 120 -15.20 8.34 8.95
N PRO A 121 -16.03 7.28 8.84
CA PRO A 121 -16.51 6.52 10.00
C PRO A 121 -15.46 5.51 10.51
N LEU A 122 -14.30 6.00 10.96
CA LEU A 122 -13.15 5.19 11.38
C LEU A 122 -13.45 4.22 12.54
N ASN A 123 -14.49 4.49 13.33
CA ASN A 123 -14.89 3.65 14.47
C ASN A 123 -15.96 2.61 14.10
N ASP A 124 -16.52 2.66 12.89
CA ASP A 124 -17.49 1.66 12.41
C ASP A 124 -16.78 0.35 12.07
N GLU A 125 -17.21 -0.74 12.67
CA GLU A 125 -16.61 -2.07 12.47
C GLU A 125 -16.74 -2.56 11.02
N ALA A 126 -17.80 -2.20 10.31
CA ALA A 126 -17.95 -2.55 8.91
C ALA A 126 -16.97 -1.75 8.04
N TYR A 127 -16.68 -0.48 8.39
CA TYR A 127 -15.64 0.30 7.71
C TYR A 127 -14.26 -0.32 7.90
N LYS A 128 -13.90 -0.66 9.14
CA LYS A 128 -12.64 -1.33 9.45
C LYS A 128 -12.48 -2.65 8.69
N LYS A 129 -13.57 -3.45 8.65
CA LYS A 129 -13.58 -4.72 7.89
C LYS A 129 -13.40 -4.48 6.39
N ALA A 130 -14.06 -3.48 5.82
CA ALA A 130 -13.90 -3.14 4.40
C ALA A 130 -12.48 -2.67 4.08
N VAL A 131 -11.88 -1.85 4.95
CA VAL A 131 -10.47 -1.43 4.83
C VAL A 131 -9.52 -2.63 4.87
N ALA A 132 -9.71 -3.55 5.82
CA ALA A 132 -8.92 -4.78 5.90
C ALA A 132 -9.09 -5.64 4.64
N GLY A 133 -10.31 -5.72 4.10
CA GLY A 133 -10.59 -6.40 2.83
C GLY A 133 -9.84 -5.79 1.65
N LEU A 134 -9.73 -4.48 1.59
CA LEU A 134 -8.96 -3.79 0.55
C LEU A 134 -7.46 -4.14 0.63
N VAL A 135 -6.90 -4.19 1.84
CA VAL A 135 -5.49 -4.61 2.04
C VAL A 135 -5.28 -6.03 1.53
N GLU A 136 -6.14 -6.96 1.91
CA GLU A 136 -5.99 -8.36 1.47
C GLU A 136 -6.19 -8.51 -0.05
N ALA A 137 -7.13 -7.79 -0.65
CA ALA A 137 -7.31 -7.77 -2.10
C ALA A 137 -6.08 -7.20 -2.82
N GLY A 138 -5.48 -6.13 -2.30
CA GLY A 138 -4.22 -5.58 -2.81
C GLY A 138 -3.08 -6.60 -2.78
N LYS A 139 -2.90 -7.30 -1.65
CA LYS A 139 -1.89 -8.36 -1.50
C LYS A 139 -2.09 -9.52 -2.49
N VAL A 140 -3.34 -9.96 -2.65
CA VAL A 140 -3.69 -11.03 -3.60
C VAL A 140 -3.34 -10.59 -5.03
N ALA A 141 -3.74 -9.37 -5.42
CA ALA A 141 -3.45 -8.82 -6.73
C ALA A 141 -1.94 -8.63 -6.95
N TYR A 142 -1.20 -8.16 -5.94
CA TYR A 142 0.26 -7.99 -6.02
C TYR A 142 0.96 -9.33 -6.24
N LYS A 143 0.59 -10.36 -5.46
CA LYS A 143 1.14 -11.71 -5.62
C LYS A 143 0.84 -12.33 -6.98
N ALA A 144 -0.38 -12.13 -7.48
CA ALA A 144 -0.78 -12.57 -8.81
C ALA A 144 0.05 -11.88 -9.90
N ALA A 145 0.23 -10.55 -9.80
CA ALA A 145 1.04 -9.77 -10.73
C ALA A 145 2.51 -10.22 -10.73
N GLN A 146 3.11 -10.46 -9.55
CA GLN A 146 4.47 -10.98 -9.44
C GLN A 146 4.65 -12.35 -10.09
N SER A 147 3.63 -13.21 -10.05
CA SER A 147 3.67 -14.52 -10.70
C SER A 147 3.56 -14.44 -12.22
N LYS A 148 3.17 -13.28 -12.76
CA LYS A 148 2.90 -13.04 -14.20
C LYS A 148 1.93 -14.07 -14.78
N ASN A 149 1.00 -14.54 -13.97
CA ASN A 149 -0.01 -15.50 -14.35
C ASN A 149 -1.33 -14.77 -14.59
N LEU A 150 -1.81 -14.80 -15.83
CA LEU A 150 -3.00 -14.08 -16.22
C LEU A 150 -4.26 -14.63 -15.55
N ASP A 151 -4.39 -15.96 -15.42
CA ASP A 151 -5.54 -16.58 -14.77
C ASP A 151 -5.61 -16.19 -13.28
N ALA A 152 -4.47 -16.24 -12.57
CA ALA A 152 -4.39 -15.77 -11.19
C ALA A 152 -4.73 -14.27 -11.07
N MET A 153 -4.38 -13.47 -12.08
CA MET A 153 -4.69 -12.05 -12.10
C MET A 153 -6.17 -11.78 -12.34
N LEU A 154 -6.84 -12.59 -13.17
CA LEU A 154 -8.29 -12.51 -13.37
C LEU A 154 -9.05 -12.82 -12.07
N GLU A 155 -8.65 -13.86 -11.33
CA GLU A 155 -9.22 -14.17 -10.02
C GLU A 155 -8.99 -13.04 -9.01
N ALA A 156 -7.76 -12.48 -9.00
CA ALA A 156 -7.42 -11.35 -8.15
C ALA A 156 -8.25 -10.10 -8.49
N GLY A 157 -8.54 -9.85 -9.77
CA GLY A 157 -9.43 -8.79 -10.22
C GLY A 157 -10.85 -8.93 -9.65
N GLY A 158 -11.38 -10.15 -9.59
CA GLY A 158 -12.63 -10.45 -8.89
C GLY A 158 -12.57 -10.09 -7.41
N THR A 159 -11.49 -10.51 -6.72
CA THR A 159 -11.27 -10.20 -5.30
C THR A 159 -11.20 -8.68 -5.05
N VAL A 160 -10.53 -7.93 -5.93
CA VAL A 160 -10.48 -6.46 -5.86
C VAL A 160 -11.87 -5.85 -6.05
N THR A 161 -12.66 -6.36 -7.00
CA THR A 161 -14.05 -5.92 -7.22
C THR A 161 -14.90 -6.09 -5.97
N ASP A 162 -14.86 -7.27 -5.35
CA ASP A 162 -15.62 -7.58 -4.15
C ASP A 162 -15.21 -6.69 -2.96
N ALA A 163 -13.92 -6.46 -2.78
CA ALA A 163 -13.43 -5.56 -1.74
C ALA A 163 -13.89 -4.10 -1.95
N CYS A 164 -13.90 -3.62 -3.19
CA CYS A 164 -14.43 -2.31 -3.53
C CYS A 164 -15.94 -2.24 -3.27
N ALA A 165 -16.70 -3.22 -3.72
CA ALA A 165 -18.16 -3.30 -3.55
C ALA A 165 -18.54 -3.30 -2.06
N ALA A 166 -17.87 -4.09 -1.23
CA ALA A 166 -18.17 -4.19 0.20
C ALA A 166 -18.14 -2.85 0.95
N CYS A 167 -17.26 -1.92 0.52
CA CYS A 167 -17.22 -0.57 1.07
C CYS A 167 -18.22 0.37 0.36
N HIS A 168 -18.25 0.33 -0.97
CA HIS A 168 -19.03 1.26 -1.77
C HIS A 168 -20.54 1.09 -1.57
N GLU A 169 -21.04 -0.12 -1.54
CA GLU A 169 -22.46 -0.40 -1.28
C GLU A 169 -22.94 0.20 0.04
N LYS A 170 -22.10 0.24 1.05
CA LYS A 170 -22.47 0.74 2.36
C LYS A 170 -22.27 2.24 2.53
N TYR A 171 -21.20 2.80 1.98
CA TYR A 171 -20.76 4.16 2.30
C TYR A 171 -20.81 5.13 1.12
N ARG A 172 -20.87 4.65 -0.13
CA ARG A 172 -20.89 5.47 -1.34
C ARG A 172 -22.21 5.41 -2.09
N ASP A 173 -22.74 4.20 -2.32
CA ASP A 173 -23.86 3.94 -3.24
C ASP A 173 -25.22 4.11 -2.53
N THR A 174 -25.31 5.14 -1.71
CA THR A 174 -26.53 5.55 -1.03
C THR A 174 -27.45 6.32 -2.00
N LYS A 175 -28.76 6.28 -1.73
CA LYS A 175 -29.78 6.95 -2.54
C LYS A 175 -29.58 8.47 -2.62
N ASP A 176 -29.10 9.07 -1.52
CA ASP A 176 -28.78 10.50 -1.44
C ASP A 176 -27.31 10.68 -1.04
N THR A 177 -26.61 11.57 -1.72
CA THR A 177 -25.20 11.87 -1.44
C THR A 177 -24.96 12.37 -0.01
N LYS A 178 -25.98 13.00 0.60
CA LYS A 178 -25.91 13.42 2.02
C LYS A 178 -25.78 12.25 3.00
N ASP A 179 -26.20 11.04 2.59
CA ASP A 179 -26.19 9.84 3.42
C ASP A 179 -24.88 9.03 3.30
N ARG A 180 -23.98 9.42 2.39
CA ARG A 180 -22.65 8.83 2.26
C ARG A 180 -21.88 8.93 3.56
N CYS A 181 -21.01 7.97 3.81
CA CYS A 181 -20.18 7.89 5.01
C CYS A 181 -20.97 7.81 6.32
N THR A 182 -22.25 7.46 6.28
CA THR A 182 -23.05 7.30 7.49
C THR A 182 -22.85 5.89 8.06
N PRO A 183 -22.42 5.75 9.34
CA PRO A 183 -22.34 4.44 9.98
C PRO A 183 -23.72 3.75 9.99
N GLY A 184 -23.75 2.47 9.64
CA GLY A 184 -24.99 1.71 9.63
C GLY A 184 -25.97 2.01 8.48
N GLY A 185 -25.62 2.94 7.56
CA GLY A 185 -26.37 3.15 6.34
C GLY A 185 -26.29 1.92 5.44
N ALA A 186 -27.20 0.97 5.60
CA ALA A 186 -27.37 -0.08 4.58
C ALA A 186 -28.02 0.55 3.35
N PRO A 187 -27.58 0.20 2.12
CA PRO A 187 -28.38 0.49 0.96
C PRO A 187 -29.73 -0.20 1.15
N GLU A 188 -30.80 0.55 1.01
CA GLU A 188 -32.11 -0.04 0.85
C GLU A 188 -32.01 -0.90 -0.41
N SER A 189 -31.98 -2.23 -0.22
CA SER A 189 -31.88 -3.19 -1.30
C SER A 189 -32.82 -2.79 -2.42
N ALA A 190 -32.29 -2.60 -3.61
CA ALA A 190 -33.09 -2.41 -4.80
C ALA A 190 -34.16 -3.52 -4.85
N LYS A 191 -35.41 -3.14 -4.61
CA LYS A 191 -36.59 -3.95 -4.92
C LYS A 191 -36.89 -3.81 -6.40
#